data_14d0eb9de88f7f32726ec60f3a3b06f9
#
_entry.id   14d0eb9de88f7f32726ec60f3a3b06f9
#
_cell.length_a   1.000
_cell.length_b   1.000
_cell.length_c   1.000
_cell.angle_alpha   90.00
_cell.angle_beta   90.00
_cell.angle_gamma   90.00
#
_symmetry.space_group_name_H-M   'P 1'
#
loop_
_entity.id
_entity.type
_entity.pdbx_description
1 polymer ?
#
loop_
_entity_poly.entity_id
_entity_poly.type
_entity_poly.pdbx_seq_one_letter_code
_entity_poly.pdbx_strand_id
1 'polypeptide(L)'
;MRVLILALVFLSAGCTAELKEQNNDLDSKVSALEAKIASLSEENASLKLQIKDMEEARLKEKMAAESNLEEEMWARFHTSMGDIDCRLEPTRAPKTVANFVGLAEGSKEWTDPSDGSKKTTPLYNGTVFHRIIKGFMLQGGDPLGRGTGGPGYRFADEFHPQLKHKPGTLSMANSGPNTNGSQFFITEVSTPHLDNRHSVFGYCEPISTIQKIANVPKQGNRPNSSVPVTPVVLEKVSIHRGGSPK
;
A
#
# COMPACT_ATOMS: atom_id res chain seq x y z
N MET A 1 -61.91 64.47 -53.36
CA MET A 1 -62.21 63.11 -52.94
C MET A 1 -61.19 62.03 -53.45
N ARG A 2 -60.64 62.08 -54.65
CA ARG A 2 -59.66 61.11 -55.21
C ARG A 2 -58.27 61.18 -54.60
N VAL A 3 -57.83 62.34 -54.11
CA VAL A 3 -56.48 62.50 -53.55
C VAL A 3 -56.37 61.93 -52.11
N LEU A 4 -57.45 61.97 -51.34
CA LEU A 4 -57.55 61.44 -49.98
C LEU A 4 -57.57 59.90 -49.97
N ILE A 5 -58.11 59.24 -50.95
CA ILE A 5 -58.13 57.76 -51.09
C ILE A 5 -56.77 57.21 -51.44
N LEU A 6 -56.01 57.92 -52.32
CA LEU A 6 -54.67 57.52 -52.65
C LEU A 6 -53.70 57.62 -51.48
N ALA A 7 -53.80 58.63 -50.63
CA ALA A 7 -52.97 58.79 -49.43
C ALA A 7 -53.23 57.69 -48.38
N LEU A 8 -54.46 57.27 -48.17
CA LEU A 8 -54.85 56.18 -47.26
C LEU A 8 -54.38 54.81 -47.75
N VAL A 9 -54.38 54.56 -49.08
CA VAL A 9 -53.89 53.31 -49.67
C VAL A 9 -52.35 53.23 -49.56
N PHE A 10 -51.64 54.35 -49.75
CA PHE A 10 -50.17 54.36 -49.56
C PHE A 10 -49.77 54.24 -48.10
N LEU A 11 -50.48 54.80 -47.12
CA LEU A 11 -50.21 54.62 -45.71
C LEU A 11 -50.49 53.18 -45.25
N SER A 12 -51.54 52.53 -45.75
CA SER A 12 -51.83 51.14 -45.43
C SER A 12 -50.85 50.15 -46.09
N ALA A 13 -50.36 50.45 -47.28
CA ALA A 13 -49.36 49.63 -47.95
C ALA A 13 -47.97 49.73 -47.30
N GLY A 14 -47.59 50.95 -46.83
CA GLY A 14 -46.32 51.12 -46.06
C GLY A 14 -46.33 50.39 -44.70
N CYS A 15 -47.46 50.49 -43.99
CA CYS A 15 -47.60 49.80 -42.71
C CYS A 15 -47.61 48.26 -42.84
N THR A 16 -48.18 47.75 -43.93
CA THR A 16 -48.14 46.29 -44.20
C THR A 16 -46.77 45.79 -44.64
N ALA A 17 -45.95 46.62 -45.29
CA ALA A 17 -44.57 46.29 -45.62
C ALA A 17 -43.65 46.25 -44.39
N GLU A 18 -43.74 47.27 -43.52
CA GLU A 18 -42.99 47.29 -42.23
C GLU A 18 -43.36 46.12 -41.30
N LEU A 19 -44.61 45.76 -41.21
CA LEU A 19 -45.09 44.59 -40.46
C LEU A 19 -44.55 43.27 -41.02
N LYS A 20 -44.45 43.14 -42.35
CA LYS A 20 -43.82 41.98 -42.99
C LYS A 20 -42.34 41.88 -42.73
N GLU A 21 -41.64 42.99 -42.75
CA GLU A 21 -40.19 43.05 -42.47
C GLU A 21 -39.90 42.70 -40.99
N GLN A 22 -40.68 43.21 -40.06
CA GLN A 22 -40.61 42.85 -38.64
C GLN A 22 -40.90 41.36 -38.39
N ASN A 23 -41.90 40.78 -39.06
CA ASN A 23 -42.17 39.33 -38.97
C ASN A 23 -41.05 38.50 -39.52
N ASN A 24 -40.44 38.85 -40.65
CA ASN A 24 -39.31 38.12 -41.21
C ASN A 24 -38.08 38.21 -40.29
N ASP A 25 -37.84 39.35 -39.61
CA ASP A 25 -36.74 39.50 -38.61
C ASP A 25 -37.02 38.63 -37.37
N LEU A 26 -38.27 38.59 -36.90
CA LEU A 26 -38.68 37.72 -35.81
C LEU A 26 -38.53 36.23 -36.15
N ASP A 27 -38.94 35.80 -37.31
CA ASP A 27 -38.82 34.41 -37.76
C ASP A 27 -37.34 34.00 -37.90
N SER A 28 -36.47 34.91 -38.34
CA SER A 28 -35.05 34.70 -38.38
C SER A 28 -34.44 34.53 -36.98
N LYS A 29 -34.85 35.37 -36.03
CA LYS A 29 -34.42 35.28 -34.62
C LYS A 29 -34.91 33.99 -33.92
N VAL A 30 -36.14 33.60 -34.21
CA VAL A 30 -36.72 32.35 -33.68
C VAL A 30 -35.92 31.15 -34.19
N SER A 31 -35.65 31.09 -35.50
CA SER A 31 -34.86 30.01 -36.08
C SER A 31 -33.41 29.95 -35.52
N ALA A 32 -32.78 31.11 -35.29
CA ALA A 32 -31.45 31.17 -34.67
C ALA A 32 -31.45 30.68 -33.17
N LEU A 33 -32.55 31.02 -32.43
CA LEU A 33 -32.73 30.55 -31.05
C LEU A 33 -32.97 29.04 -31.01
N GLU A 34 -33.77 28.50 -31.90
CA GLU A 34 -34.05 27.06 -32.00
C GLU A 34 -32.76 26.29 -32.29
N ALA A 35 -31.93 26.77 -33.24
CA ALA A 35 -30.62 26.17 -33.50
C ALA A 35 -29.70 26.21 -32.30
N LYS A 36 -29.71 27.29 -31.51
CA LYS A 36 -28.90 27.40 -30.29
C LYS A 36 -29.40 26.46 -29.19
N ILE A 37 -30.71 26.31 -29.06
CA ILE A 37 -31.34 25.37 -28.11
C ILE A 37 -30.91 23.92 -28.47
N ALA A 38 -30.95 23.56 -29.76
CA ALA A 38 -30.52 22.24 -30.21
C ALA A 38 -29.03 21.98 -29.88
N SER A 39 -28.15 22.94 -30.19
CA SER A 39 -26.71 22.85 -29.86
C SER A 39 -26.46 22.71 -28.35
N LEU A 40 -27.12 23.49 -27.50
CA LEU A 40 -27.00 23.41 -26.05
C LEU A 40 -27.56 22.09 -25.50
N SER A 41 -28.57 21.52 -26.15
CA SER A 41 -29.12 20.22 -25.77
C SER A 41 -28.11 19.08 -26.04
N GLU A 42 -27.41 19.13 -27.18
CA GLU A 42 -26.35 18.17 -27.52
C GLU A 42 -25.15 18.30 -26.56
N GLU A 43 -24.73 19.53 -26.25
CA GLU A 43 -23.65 19.78 -25.29
C GLU A 43 -24.00 19.26 -23.89
N ASN A 44 -25.23 19.50 -23.44
CA ASN A 44 -25.72 18.96 -22.15
C ASN A 44 -25.75 17.43 -22.12
N ALA A 45 -26.13 16.79 -23.23
CA ALA A 45 -26.10 15.33 -23.33
C ALA A 45 -24.67 14.78 -23.24
N SER A 46 -23.72 15.42 -23.91
CA SER A 46 -22.31 15.08 -23.85
C SER A 46 -21.71 15.26 -22.45
N LEU A 47 -22.01 16.38 -21.79
CA LEU A 47 -21.56 16.65 -20.42
C LEU A 47 -22.14 15.65 -19.42
N LYS A 48 -23.38 15.25 -19.53
CA LYS A 48 -23.99 14.21 -18.68
C LYS A 48 -23.28 12.86 -18.83
N LEU A 49 -22.89 12.50 -20.05
CA LEU A 49 -22.14 11.27 -20.30
C LEU A 49 -20.76 11.34 -19.65
N GLN A 50 -20.03 12.44 -19.80
CA GLN A 50 -18.72 12.65 -19.18
C GLN A 50 -18.80 12.60 -17.63
N ILE A 51 -19.83 13.21 -17.04
CA ILE A 51 -20.04 13.13 -15.58
C ILE A 51 -20.23 11.68 -15.14
N LYS A 52 -21.05 10.92 -15.87
CA LYS A 52 -21.28 9.50 -15.56
C LYS A 52 -19.99 8.68 -15.62
N ASP A 53 -19.19 8.87 -16.67
CA ASP A 53 -17.90 8.16 -16.84
C ASP A 53 -16.92 8.52 -15.71
N MET A 54 -16.86 9.78 -15.29
CA MET A 54 -16.05 10.22 -14.15
C MET A 54 -16.52 9.65 -12.81
N GLU A 55 -17.81 9.55 -12.59
CA GLU A 55 -18.37 8.95 -11.38
C GLU A 55 -18.08 7.46 -11.30
N GLU A 56 -18.20 6.72 -12.41
CA GLU A 56 -17.84 5.31 -12.50
C GLU A 56 -16.34 5.08 -12.26
N ALA A 57 -15.48 5.91 -12.84
CA ALA A 57 -14.03 5.86 -12.62
C ALA A 57 -13.67 6.12 -11.16
N ARG A 58 -14.27 7.14 -10.52
CA ARG A 58 -14.08 7.47 -9.11
C ARG A 58 -14.56 6.35 -8.17
N LEU A 59 -15.70 5.74 -8.49
CA LEU A 59 -16.21 4.61 -7.72
C LEU A 59 -15.27 3.40 -7.80
N LYS A 60 -14.78 3.10 -8.99
CA LYS A 60 -13.81 2.02 -9.23
C LYS A 60 -12.50 2.25 -8.48
N GLU A 61 -11.99 3.47 -8.48
CA GLU A 61 -10.80 3.86 -7.72
C GLU A 61 -11.03 3.73 -6.20
N LYS A 62 -12.19 4.17 -5.71
CA LYS A 62 -12.58 4.03 -4.30
C LYS A 62 -12.69 2.56 -3.88
N MET A 63 -13.32 1.71 -4.68
CA MET A 63 -13.42 0.27 -4.40
C MET A 63 -12.05 -0.41 -4.43
N ALA A 64 -11.15 -0.03 -5.34
CA ALA A 64 -9.79 -0.52 -5.38
C ALA A 64 -8.97 -0.08 -4.16
N ALA A 65 -9.16 1.15 -3.68
CA ALA A 65 -8.53 1.66 -2.47
C ALA A 65 -9.04 0.93 -1.21
N GLU A 66 -10.33 0.68 -1.09
CA GLU A 66 -10.93 -0.10 0.01
C GLU A 66 -10.47 -1.57 -0.01
N SER A 67 -10.41 -2.22 -1.18
CA SER A 67 -9.86 -3.57 -1.36
C SER A 67 -8.38 -3.66 -0.95
N ASN A 68 -7.57 -2.65 -1.30
CA ASN A 68 -6.17 -2.59 -0.87
C ASN A 68 -6.03 -2.42 0.67
N LEU A 69 -6.96 -1.71 1.31
CA LEU A 69 -6.98 -1.56 2.77
C LEU A 69 -7.35 -2.87 3.49
N GLU A 70 -8.27 -3.66 2.93
CA GLU A 70 -8.62 -4.99 3.47
C GLU A 70 -7.46 -6.01 3.32
N GLU A 71 -6.64 -5.88 2.29
CA GLU A 71 -5.43 -6.69 2.07
C GLU A 71 -4.19 -6.14 2.80
N GLU A 72 -4.25 -4.92 3.32
CA GLU A 72 -3.13 -4.31 4.03
C GLU A 72 -2.89 -5.03 5.36
N MET A 73 -1.69 -5.55 5.53
CA MET A 73 -1.31 -6.32 6.71
C MET A 73 -0.04 -5.75 7.33
N TRP A 74 -0.07 -5.55 8.65
CA TRP A 74 1.04 -5.03 9.41
C TRP A 74 1.42 -5.98 10.54
N ALA A 75 2.71 -6.01 10.86
CA ALA A 75 3.25 -6.66 12.05
C ALA A 75 3.91 -5.61 12.95
N ARG A 76 3.41 -5.43 14.17
CA ARG A 76 4.07 -4.63 15.21
C ARG A 76 4.97 -5.53 16.05
N PHE A 77 6.26 -5.24 16.02
CA PHE A 77 7.27 -5.86 16.86
C PHE A 77 7.42 -5.03 18.12
N HIS A 78 6.86 -5.51 19.23
CA HIS A 78 7.05 -4.90 20.55
C HIS A 78 8.43 -5.31 21.07
N THR A 79 9.36 -4.38 21.10
CA THR A 79 10.73 -4.66 21.57
C THR A 79 11.02 -3.94 22.88
N SER A 80 11.96 -4.46 23.65
CA SER A 80 12.46 -3.81 24.87
C SER A 80 13.08 -2.41 24.64
N MET A 81 13.21 -1.99 23.37
CA MET A 81 13.78 -0.69 23.00
C MET A 81 12.81 0.23 22.23
N GLY A 82 11.55 -0.18 22.11
CA GLY A 82 10.47 0.50 21.38
C GLY A 82 9.90 -0.33 20.25
N ASP A 83 8.75 0.09 19.76
CA ASP A 83 8.02 -0.62 18.71
C ASP A 83 8.61 -0.39 17.34
N ILE A 84 8.49 -1.42 16.49
CA ILE A 84 8.80 -1.37 15.07
C ILE A 84 7.57 -1.90 14.33
N ASP A 85 7.01 -1.10 13.43
CA ASP A 85 5.87 -1.45 12.61
C ASP A 85 6.33 -1.85 11.21
N CYS A 86 5.97 -3.04 10.78
CA CYS A 86 6.36 -3.57 9.47
C CYS A 86 5.12 -3.81 8.62
N ARG A 87 5.00 -3.12 7.50
CA ARG A 87 4.01 -3.43 6.47
C ARG A 87 4.45 -4.70 5.75
N LEU A 88 3.60 -5.71 5.76
CA LEU A 88 3.84 -6.98 5.10
C LEU A 88 3.40 -6.94 3.63
N GLU A 89 3.93 -7.85 2.81
CA GLU A 89 3.69 -7.92 1.37
C GLU A 89 2.99 -9.26 0.99
N PRO A 90 1.75 -9.51 1.45
CA PRO A 90 1.07 -10.79 1.26
C PRO A 90 0.81 -11.14 -0.20
N THR A 91 0.63 -10.14 -1.06
CA THR A 91 0.42 -10.33 -2.51
C THR A 91 1.71 -10.73 -3.24
N ARG A 92 2.88 -10.21 -2.78
CA ARG A 92 4.18 -10.42 -3.45
C ARG A 92 5.01 -11.54 -2.84
N ALA A 93 4.76 -11.87 -1.57
CA ALA A 93 5.44 -12.94 -0.83
C ALA A 93 4.44 -13.75 0.02
N PRO A 94 3.38 -14.34 -0.59
CA PRO A 94 2.25 -14.94 0.13
C PRO A 94 2.66 -16.08 1.07
N LYS A 95 3.55 -16.97 0.64
CA LYS A 95 4.00 -18.10 1.46
C LYS A 95 4.84 -17.66 2.64
N THR A 96 5.72 -16.69 2.42
CA THR A 96 6.60 -16.12 3.46
C THR A 96 5.79 -15.37 4.50
N VAL A 97 4.86 -14.52 4.07
CA VAL A 97 3.96 -13.79 4.97
C VAL A 97 3.07 -14.76 5.75
N ALA A 98 2.44 -15.75 5.09
CA ALA A 98 1.60 -16.74 5.77
C ALA A 98 2.39 -17.54 6.82
N ASN A 99 3.66 -17.90 6.52
CA ASN A 99 4.53 -18.56 7.47
C ASN A 99 4.83 -17.67 8.69
N PHE A 100 5.26 -16.43 8.45
CA PHE A 100 5.59 -15.47 9.50
C PHE A 100 4.37 -15.18 10.40
N VAL A 101 3.23 -14.86 9.80
CA VAL A 101 1.97 -14.57 10.51
C VAL A 101 1.52 -15.76 11.34
N GLY A 102 1.52 -16.97 10.75
CA GLY A 102 1.11 -18.18 11.46
C GLY A 102 1.99 -18.48 12.69
N LEU A 103 3.29 -18.22 12.60
CA LEU A 103 4.23 -18.36 13.72
C LEU A 103 4.05 -17.22 14.76
N ALA A 104 3.75 -16.00 14.31
CA ALA A 104 3.53 -14.85 15.19
C ALA A 104 2.24 -14.99 16.00
N GLU A 105 1.18 -15.50 15.40
CA GLU A 105 -0.12 -15.71 16.04
C GLU A 105 -0.21 -17.04 16.79
N GLY A 106 0.70 -18.00 16.53
CA GLY A 106 0.65 -19.35 17.06
C GLY A 106 -0.37 -20.27 16.37
N SER A 107 -0.90 -19.85 15.22
CA SER A 107 -1.84 -20.64 14.41
C SER A 107 -1.13 -21.70 13.55
N LYS A 108 0.18 -21.61 13.40
CA LYS A 108 1.01 -22.58 12.69
C LYS A 108 1.83 -23.41 13.67
N GLU A 109 1.69 -24.75 13.61
CA GLU A 109 2.48 -25.67 14.42
C GLU A 109 3.97 -25.54 14.12
N TRP A 110 4.77 -25.55 15.16
CA TRP A 110 6.22 -25.59 15.10
C TRP A 110 6.80 -26.53 16.15
N THR A 111 8.02 -27.01 15.93
CA THR A 111 8.73 -27.87 16.87
C THR A 111 9.75 -27.04 17.65
N ASP A 112 9.65 -27.06 18.96
CA ASP A 112 10.63 -26.37 19.82
C ASP A 112 11.98 -27.10 19.74
N PRO A 113 13.02 -26.43 19.28
CA PRO A 113 14.34 -27.07 19.13
C PRO A 113 15.04 -27.34 20.48
N SER A 114 14.51 -26.88 21.60
CA SER A 114 15.08 -27.11 22.93
C SER A 114 14.70 -28.47 23.50
N ASP A 115 13.48 -28.96 23.20
CA ASP A 115 12.92 -30.20 23.77
C ASP A 115 12.26 -31.13 22.74
N GLY A 116 12.17 -30.69 21.49
CA GLY A 116 11.54 -31.44 20.41
C GLY A 116 9.98 -31.47 20.46
N SER A 117 9.37 -30.73 21.38
CA SER A 117 7.91 -30.67 21.50
C SER A 117 7.26 -29.87 20.38
N LYS A 118 6.06 -30.31 19.97
CA LYS A 118 5.23 -29.54 19.04
C LYS A 118 4.44 -28.49 19.79
N LYS A 119 4.42 -27.26 19.24
CA LYS A 119 3.75 -26.11 19.83
C LYS A 119 2.85 -25.41 18.83
N THR A 120 1.73 -24.89 19.31
CA THR A 120 0.79 -24.00 18.62
C THR A 120 0.65 -22.68 19.39
N THR A 121 1.78 -22.16 19.87
CA THR A 121 1.88 -20.88 20.58
C THR A 121 2.72 -19.90 19.77
N PRO A 122 2.56 -18.59 19.96
CA PRO A 122 3.38 -17.59 19.27
C PRO A 122 4.89 -17.84 19.46
N LEU A 123 5.58 -18.15 18.36
CA LEU A 123 7.01 -18.51 18.37
C LEU A 123 7.90 -17.33 18.76
N TYR A 124 7.54 -16.12 18.30
CA TYR A 124 8.42 -14.95 18.43
C TYR A 124 8.43 -14.31 19.79
N ASN A 125 7.41 -14.56 20.63
CA ASN A 125 7.28 -13.94 21.94
C ASN A 125 8.43 -14.35 22.89
N GLY A 126 9.12 -13.35 23.42
CA GLY A 126 10.26 -13.54 24.31
C GLY A 126 11.58 -13.92 23.60
N THR A 127 11.60 -14.03 22.28
CA THR A 127 12.85 -14.24 21.52
C THR A 127 13.71 -12.97 21.54
N VAL A 128 14.95 -13.07 21.04
CA VAL A 128 15.89 -11.94 21.06
C VAL A 128 16.44 -11.66 19.66
N PHE A 129 16.89 -10.43 19.44
CA PHE A 129 17.76 -10.12 18.33
C PHE A 129 19.18 -10.60 18.65
N HIS A 130 19.47 -11.85 18.33
CA HIS A 130 20.71 -12.54 18.71
C HIS A 130 21.93 -12.10 17.90
N ARG A 131 21.73 -11.45 16.76
CA ARG A 131 22.77 -10.94 15.88
C ARG A 131 22.43 -9.54 15.40
N ILE A 132 23.20 -8.55 15.83
CA ILE A 132 23.01 -7.14 15.49
C ILE A 132 24.33 -6.60 14.93
N ILE A 133 24.33 -6.14 13.67
CA ILE A 133 25.51 -5.54 13.03
C ILE A 133 25.14 -4.14 12.57
N LYS A 134 25.78 -3.13 13.17
CA LYS A 134 25.66 -1.73 12.78
C LYS A 134 26.11 -1.54 11.33
N GLY A 135 25.39 -0.73 10.58
CA GLY A 135 25.62 -0.53 9.15
C GLY A 135 25.21 -1.74 8.30
N PHE A 136 24.41 -2.67 8.86
CA PHE A 136 23.93 -3.84 8.14
C PHE A 136 22.50 -4.23 8.53
N MET A 137 22.28 -5.01 9.60
CA MET A 137 20.97 -5.55 9.93
C MET A 137 20.83 -6.01 11.40
N LEU A 138 19.60 -6.23 11.83
CA LEU A 138 19.17 -6.84 13.09
C LEU A 138 18.56 -8.20 12.78
N GLN A 139 19.08 -9.30 13.30
CA GLN A 139 18.57 -10.66 13.06
C GLN A 139 17.98 -11.27 14.32
N GLY A 140 16.76 -11.80 14.20
CA GLY A 140 15.98 -12.43 15.29
C GLY A 140 15.16 -13.63 14.79
N GLY A 141 14.14 -14.02 15.55
CA GLY A 141 13.21 -15.10 15.19
C GLY A 141 13.76 -16.51 15.39
N ASP A 142 14.83 -16.64 16.18
CA ASP A 142 15.34 -17.92 16.62
C ASP A 142 14.82 -18.25 18.04
N PRO A 143 14.04 -19.31 18.22
CA PRO A 143 13.56 -19.71 19.55
C PRO A 143 14.66 -20.06 20.53
N LEU A 144 15.86 -20.44 20.06
CA LEU A 144 17.04 -20.68 20.91
C LEU A 144 17.86 -19.40 21.20
N GLY A 145 17.60 -18.29 20.48
CA GLY A 145 18.27 -17.02 20.67
C GLY A 145 19.80 -17.02 20.35
N ARG A 146 20.29 -17.93 19.53
CA ARG A 146 21.74 -18.07 19.22
C ARG A 146 22.05 -18.28 17.73
N GLY A 147 21.04 -18.23 16.87
CA GLY A 147 21.18 -18.32 15.42
C GLY A 147 21.12 -19.73 14.84
N THR A 148 20.89 -20.74 15.67
CA THR A 148 20.90 -22.16 15.26
C THR A 148 19.53 -22.83 15.33
N GLY A 149 18.54 -22.20 15.95
CA GLY A 149 17.17 -22.69 16.07
C GLY A 149 16.28 -22.30 14.91
N GLY A 150 15.08 -22.88 14.90
CA GLY A 150 14.07 -22.65 13.89
C GLY A 150 12.78 -23.39 14.22
N PRO A 151 11.79 -23.41 13.34
CA PRO A 151 10.45 -23.95 13.59
C PRO A 151 10.35 -25.47 13.40
N GLY A 152 11.48 -26.17 13.12
CA GLY A 152 11.51 -27.59 12.86
C GLY A 152 11.20 -28.00 11.40
N TYR A 153 11.03 -27.03 10.51
CA TYR A 153 10.84 -27.22 9.06
C TYR A 153 11.56 -26.13 8.25
N ARG A 154 11.61 -26.33 6.95
CA ARG A 154 12.14 -25.35 5.99
C ARG A 154 11.15 -25.18 4.83
N PHE A 155 11.19 -24.01 4.19
CA PHE A 155 10.40 -23.73 2.98
C PHE A 155 11.21 -22.98 1.93
N ALA A 156 10.72 -23.06 0.67
CA ALA A 156 11.39 -22.49 -0.50
C ALA A 156 11.48 -20.97 -0.46
N ASP A 157 12.47 -20.44 -1.14
CA ASP A 157 12.60 -18.99 -1.37
C ASP A 157 11.44 -18.44 -2.19
N GLU A 158 11.10 -17.18 -1.93
CA GLU A 158 10.03 -16.44 -2.60
C GLU A 158 10.57 -15.06 -2.98
N PHE A 159 11.03 -14.94 -4.22
CA PHE A 159 11.63 -13.70 -4.74
C PHE A 159 10.63 -12.97 -5.64
N HIS A 160 10.56 -11.64 -5.47
CA HIS A 160 9.74 -10.79 -6.33
C HIS A 160 10.58 -9.61 -6.84
N PRO A 161 10.51 -9.26 -8.15
CA PRO A 161 11.39 -8.24 -8.75
C PRO A 161 11.30 -6.85 -8.10
N GLN A 162 10.13 -6.50 -7.54
CA GLN A 162 9.88 -5.21 -6.88
C GLN A 162 10.29 -5.20 -5.41
N LEU A 163 10.54 -6.36 -4.78
CA LEU A 163 10.97 -6.44 -3.39
C LEU A 163 12.49 -6.39 -3.32
N LYS A 164 13.01 -5.31 -2.73
CA LYS A 164 14.45 -5.00 -2.66
C LYS A 164 14.88 -4.69 -1.24
N HIS A 165 16.13 -5.00 -0.92
CA HIS A 165 16.72 -4.74 0.38
C HIS A 165 17.15 -3.27 0.50
N LYS A 166 16.23 -2.40 0.89
CA LYS A 166 16.43 -1.00 1.28
C LYS A 166 16.41 -0.85 2.81
N PRO A 167 16.74 0.30 3.40
CA PRO A 167 16.62 0.49 4.86
C PRO A 167 15.22 0.12 5.36
N GLY A 168 15.14 -0.62 6.47
CA GLY A 168 13.89 -1.11 7.05
C GLY A 168 13.31 -2.36 6.38
N THR A 169 14.02 -3.03 5.47
CA THR A 169 13.51 -4.25 4.85
C THR A 169 13.45 -5.41 5.82
N LEU A 170 12.27 -6.05 5.92
CA LEU A 170 12.04 -7.30 6.62
C LEU A 170 12.19 -8.47 5.65
N SER A 171 13.14 -9.36 5.94
CA SER A 171 13.54 -10.46 5.05
C SER A 171 13.88 -11.72 5.82
N MET A 172 13.73 -12.90 5.19
CA MET A 172 14.06 -14.18 5.82
C MET A 172 15.57 -14.41 5.89
N ALA A 173 16.06 -14.78 7.07
CA ALA A 173 17.36 -15.37 7.21
C ALA A 173 17.33 -16.84 6.74
N ASN A 174 18.38 -17.28 6.05
CA ASN A 174 18.52 -18.64 5.56
C ASN A 174 19.98 -19.13 5.62
N SER A 175 20.19 -20.43 5.43
CA SER A 175 21.50 -21.09 5.36
C SER A 175 21.84 -21.56 3.94
N GLY A 176 21.33 -20.87 2.94
CA GLY A 176 21.41 -21.17 1.52
C GLY A 176 20.03 -21.27 0.88
N PRO A 177 19.95 -21.56 -0.42
CA PRO A 177 18.67 -21.58 -1.15
C PRO A 177 17.65 -22.53 -0.53
N ASN A 178 16.38 -22.06 -0.45
CA ASN A 178 15.23 -22.85 0.00
C ASN A 178 15.35 -23.39 1.44
N THR A 179 15.99 -22.63 2.34
CA THR A 179 16.17 -23.02 3.75
C THR A 179 15.54 -22.03 4.72
N ASN A 180 14.49 -21.30 4.30
CA ASN A 180 13.76 -20.38 5.16
C ASN A 180 13.06 -21.13 6.29
N GLY A 181 13.02 -20.54 7.49
CA GLY A 181 12.37 -21.13 8.68
C GLY A 181 11.57 -20.08 9.45
N SER A 182 12.00 -19.77 10.69
CA SER A 182 11.44 -18.70 11.50
C SER A 182 12.32 -17.47 11.60
N GLN A 183 13.64 -17.60 11.36
CA GLN A 183 14.57 -16.49 11.51
C GLN A 183 14.38 -15.45 10.42
N PHE A 184 14.39 -14.19 10.82
CA PHE A 184 14.26 -13.01 9.96
C PHE A 184 15.34 -11.99 10.29
N PHE A 185 15.51 -11.01 9.42
CA PHE A 185 16.31 -9.82 9.72
C PHE A 185 15.63 -8.55 9.22
N ILE A 186 15.96 -7.43 9.88
CA ILE A 186 15.55 -6.08 9.47
C ILE A 186 16.80 -5.30 9.09
N THR A 187 16.86 -4.76 7.89
CA THR A 187 18.01 -4.01 7.41
C THR A 187 18.08 -2.61 8.01
N GLU A 188 19.26 -2.20 8.50
CA GLU A 188 19.49 -0.81 8.93
C GLU A 188 19.78 0.09 7.72
N VAL A 189 20.48 -0.43 6.72
CA VAL A 189 20.90 0.26 5.50
C VAL A 189 20.49 -0.52 4.25
N SER A 190 20.70 0.05 3.07
CA SER A 190 20.50 -0.66 1.80
C SER A 190 21.54 -1.79 1.63
N THR A 191 21.07 -3.01 1.32
CA THR A 191 21.90 -4.21 1.17
C THR A 191 21.57 -4.95 -0.13
N PRO A 192 21.78 -4.34 -1.31
CA PRO A 192 21.34 -4.90 -2.60
C PRO A 192 22.02 -6.23 -2.96
N HIS A 193 23.15 -6.56 -2.33
CA HIS A 193 23.84 -7.85 -2.48
C HIS A 193 23.05 -9.05 -1.91
N LEU A 194 21.99 -8.79 -1.13
CA LEU A 194 21.06 -9.80 -0.60
C LEU A 194 19.84 -10.03 -1.52
N ASP A 195 19.63 -9.19 -2.52
CA ASP A 195 18.53 -9.34 -3.48
C ASP A 195 18.63 -10.68 -4.21
N ASN A 196 17.46 -11.36 -4.37
CA ASN A 196 17.35 -12.70 -4.95
C ASN A 196 18.18 -13.79 -4.21
N ARG A 197 18.51 -13.55 -2.95
CA ARG A 197 19.17 -14.52 -2.05
C ARG A 197 18.38 -14.72 -0.76
N HIS A 198 17.62 -13.71 -0.36
CA HIS A 198 16.75 -13.72 0.81
C HIS A 198 15.36 -13.25 0.43
N SER A 199 14.33 -13.90 0.97
CA SER A 199 12.94 -13.61 0.67
C SER A 199 12.49 -12.37 1.44
N VAL A 200 12.37 -11.24 0.76
CA VAL A 200 11.80 -10.00 1.32
C VAL A 200 10.29 -10.17 1.42
N PHE A 201 9.73 -9.84 2.59
CA PHE A 201 8.30 -9.97 2.83
C PHE A 201 7.64 -8.79 3.55
N GLY A 202 8.40 -7.71 3.79
CA GLY A 202 7.86 -6.49 4.40
C GLY A 202 8.87 -5.34 4.50
N TYR A 203 8.37 -4.20 4.96
CA TYR A 203 9.14 -2.97 5.18
C TYR A 203 8.73 -2.33 6.51
N CYS A 204 9.72 -1.98 7.32
CA CYS A 204 9.59 -1.59 8.71
C CYS A 204 9.92 -0.12 8.96
N GLU A 205 9.23 0.46 9.91
CA GLU A 205 9.41 1.81 10.42
C GLU A 205 9.13 1.86 11.95
N PRO A 206 9.55 2.89 12.68
CA PRO A 206 10.44 3.95 12.22
C PRO A 206 11.90 3.48 12.14
N ILE A 207 12.63 3.97 11.15
CA ILE A 207 14.08 3.68 10.98
C ILE A 207 14.88 4.11 12.20
N SER A 208 14.46 5.14 12.92
CA SER A 208 15.11 5.60 14.16
C SER A 208 15.17 4.52 15.25
N THR A 209 14.11 3.72 15.44
CA THR A 209 14.11 2.60 16.38
C THR A 209 15.07 1.49 15.93
N ILE A 210 15.08 1.17 14.63
CA ILE A 210 16.00 0.19 14.04
C ILE A 210 17.45 0.63 14.27
N GLN A 211 17.77 1.90 13.99
CA GLN A 211 19.10 2.48 14.22
C GLN A 211 19.48 2.51 15.73
N LYS A 212 18.53 2.82 16.62
CA LYS A 212 18.75 2.76 18.06
C LYS A 212 19.16 1.36 18.51
N ILE A 213 18.49 0.33 18.01
CA ILE A 213 18.83 -1.08 18.28
C ILE A 213 20.19 -1.44 17.65
N ALA A 214 20.46 -1.01 16.41
CA ALA A 214 21.72 -1.29 15.73
C ALA A 214 22.94 -0.73 16.49
N ASN A 215 22.76 0.32 17.27
CA ASN A 215 23.82 1.00 18.03
C ASN A 215 24.04 0.44 19.46
N VAL A 216 23.31 -0.60 19.90
CA VAL A 216 23.56 -1.18 21.25
C VAL A 216 24.98 -1.70 21.38
N PRO A 217 25.58 -1.67 22.60
CA PRO A 217 26.89 -2.28 22.84
C PRO A 217 26.90 -3.77 22.52
N LYS A 218 27.99 -4.24 21.92
CA LYS A 218 28.19 -5.65 21.54
C LYS A 218 29.18 -6.32 22.49
N GLN A 219 29.02 -7.64 22.69
CA GLN A 219 29.92 -8.43 23.53
C GLN A 219 31.31 -8.56 22.89
N GLY A 220 32.37 -8.42 23.72
CA GLY A 220 33.76 -8.60 23.29
C GLY A 220 34.35 -7.43 22.53
N ASN A 221 35.70 -7.36 22.51
CA ASN A 221 36.46 -6.27 21.89
C ASN A 221 36.78 -6.49 20.40
N ARG A 222 36.06 -7.42 19.74
CA ARG A 222 36.30 -7.68 18.30
C ARG A 222 35.47 -6.71 17.45
N PRO A 223 36.06 -6.12 16.40
CA PRO A 223 35.34 -5.20 15.51
C PRO A 223 34.05 -5.78 14.90
N ASN A 224 33.97 -7.11 14.78
CA ASN A 224 32.85 -7.83 14.16
C ASN A 224 31.95 -8.54 15.18
N SER A 225 32.02 -8.19 16.47
CA SER A 225 31.09 -8.74 17.44
C SER A 225 29.65 -8.32 17.09
N SER A 226 28.74 -9.28 17.11
CA SER A 226 27.34 -9.09 16.70
C SER A 226 26.33 -9.41 17.78
N VAL A 227 26.79 -9.96 18.93
CA VAL A 227 25.92 -10.31 20.04
C VAL A 227 25.77 -9.09 20.97
N PRO A 228 24.57 -8.62 21.28
CA PRO A 228 24.36 -7.52 22.22
C PRO A 228 24.87 -7.87 23.63
N VAL A 229 25.44 -6.88 24.35
CA VAL A 229 25.78 -7.02 25.79
C VAL A 229 24.52 -7.26 26.61
N THR A 230 23.51 -6.43 26.39
CA THR A 230 22.17 -6.61 26.97
C THR A 230 21.25 -7.10 25.86
N PRO A 231 20.59 -8.25 26.03
CA PRO A 231 19.67 -8.77 25.04
C PRO A 231 18.57 -7.75 24.65
N VAL A 232 18.38 -7.54 23.38
CA VAL A 232 17.22 -6.80 22.86
C VAL A 232 16.11 -7.82 22.65
N VAL A 233 15.13 -7.78 23.53
CA VAL A 233 14.02 -8.75 23.58
C VAL A 233 12.94 -8.33 22.60
N LEU A 234 12.45 -9.27 21.83
CA LEU A 234 11.18 -9.20 21.10
C LEU A 234 10.09 -9.74 22.02
N GLU A 235 9.43 -8.83 22.71
CA GLU A 235 8.43 -9.18 23.74
C GLU A 235 7.22 -9.85 23.11
N LYS A 236 6.77 -9.32 21.96
CA LYS A 236 5.58 -9.80 21.26
C LYS A 236 5.60 -9.34 19.80
N VAL A 237 4.98 -10.11 18.90
CA VAL A 237 4.58 -9.67 17.56
C VAL A 237 3.06 -9.65 17.47
N SER A 238 2.48 -8.49 17.15
CA SER A 238 1.04 -8.32 16.93
C SER A 238 0.76 -8.13 15.45
N ILE A 239 -0.20 -8.88 14.91
CA ILE A 239 -0.62 -8.76 13.51
C ILE A 239 -1.88 -7.89 13.42
N HIS A 240 -1.84 -6.90 12.56
CA HIS A 240 -2.92 -5.96 12.28
C HIS A 240 -3.36 -6.09 10.82
N ARG A 241 -4.66 -6.22 10.60
CA ARG A 241 -5.30 -6.32 9.27
C ARG A 241 -6.17 -5.09 9.06
N GLY A 242 -6.14 -4.51 7.85
CA GLY A 242 -6.93 -3.33 7.53
C GLY A 242 -6.30 -1.99 7.96
N GLY A 243 -4.98 -1.88 7.95
CA GLY A 243 -4.26 -0.62 8.16
C GLY A 243 -3.12 -0.66 9.17
N SER A 244 -2.34 0.44 9.21
CA SER A 244 -1.20 0.60 10.12
C SER A 244 -1.64 0.61 11.59
N PRO A 245 -0.90 -0.07 12.50
CA PRO A 245 -1.13 0.05 13.94
C PRO A 245 -1.02 1.51 14.39
N LYS A 246 -1.97 1.98 15.19
CA LYS A 246 -1.98 3.32 15.78
C LYS A 246 -1.27 3.31 17.12
#